data_93ff7ca20de483804a642cbb92d1e9b9
#
_entry.id   93ff7ca20de483804a642cbb92d1e9b9
#
_cell.length_a   1.000
_cell.length_b   1.000
_cell.length_c   1.000
_cell.angle_alpha   90.00
_cell.angle_beta   90.00
_cell.angle_gamma   90.00
#
_symmetry.space_group_name_H-M   'P 1'
#
loop_
_entity.id
_entity.type
_entity.pdbx_description
1 polymer ?
#
loop_
_entity_poly.entity_id
_entity_poly.type
_entity_poly.pdbx_seq_one_letter_code
_entity_poly.pdbx_strand_id
1 'polypeptide(L)'
;MISDRMSKIIKELNNSKKSYINSIELADMLGVSSRTVKRDLKEISEILKDNGAEVEATNQGYRLIINEDELFSQFIDENISSSAEVSGKKSDKVNGILELLLSNLYINQDKIADELYISRSSINKVMMDVKNILSEYKITIQNKPHYGYILEGNEIDIRNCMVRFLTQRKEDNSILISNRLVGFKEEDYYNLLEEIKNIFKDLKIRKNDIEINYITRYIVISIFRVKYNCEIVLDDNINISLDNSIISASKTIAKKIKERFKVEFTFEDILYISYIIGNNHIEIKELDDSGISVEQMVIHAIDKIKNEYDIDFFRDGTLLKGLINHLYTSYSRYCLNVTLDNPLINLIKSKYIEAYNYSILFSKVFKEEYGISMTEEDIGYIALHFAASLERYIMNNSLKAIIVCSSGVGTAELLKTRITKKFQNIAIKGVYPAYILDSLELSDIDLIISTVNLEGVNLEKEVINVSPLLTDEDEEKINEHVKKQRDYDYLQNLMSDDLFFTNIEASSKEEVIEIMTKTMIERDIITEETKEQILKREEMSSTEITNLVAIPHCIAKENKNSVLAIGILKRPIMWDKSQVQIVFLGVLDPQVKQNRKVFSMLYKLTKKVDKIKELVNIDELSYFKKKLFK
;
A
#
# COMPACT_ATOMS: atom_id res chain seq x y z
N MET A 1 33.67 13.05 -10.32
CA MET A 1 32.21 12.68 -10.24
C MET A 1 32.09 11.23 -10.68
N ILE A 2 31.51 10.37 -9.85
CA ILE A 2 31.43 8.92 -10.11
C ILE A 2 30.26 8.66 -11.05
N SER A 3 30.52 7.95 -12.17
CA SER A 3 29.46 7.55 -13.08
C SER A 3 28.66 6.38 -12.49
N ASP A 4 27.39 6.20 -12.93
CA ASP A 4 26.54 5.09 -12.51
C ASP A 4 27.20 3.70 -12.76
N ARG A 5 27.93 3.58 -13.86
CA ARG A 5 28.67 2.36 -14.17
C ARG A 5 29.83 2.13 -13.19
N MET A 6 30.55 3.17 -12.81
CA MET A 6 31.61 3.09 -11.81
C MET A 6 31.05 2.75 -10.42
N SER A 7 29.90 3.31 -10.05
CA SER A 7 29.18 2.97 -8.82
C SER A 7 28.81 1.49 -8.76
N LYS A 8 28.33 0.91 -9.87
CA LYS A 8 28.04 -0.53 -9.99
C LYS A 8 29.30 -1.40 -9.86
N ILE A 9 30.41 -0.99 -10.47
CA ILE A 9 31.67 -1.70 -10.34
C ILE A 9 32.15 -1.69 -8.88
N ILE A 10 32.09 -0.54 -8.19
CA ILE A 10 32.51 -0.44 -6.80
C ILE A 10 31.61 -1.31 -5.90
N LYS A 11 30.29 -1.31 -6.11
CA LYS A 11 29.37 -2.17 -5.36
C LYS A 11 29.68 -3.64 -5.55
N GLU A 12 29.94 -4.07 -6.78
CA GLU A 12 30.21 -5.47 -7.07
C GLU A 12 31.53 -5.93 -6.45
N LEU A 13 32.57 -5.10 -6.53
CA LEU A 13 33.84 -5.34 -5.86
C LEU A 13 33.68 -5.40 -4.32
N ASN A 14 32.81 -4.56 -3.75
CA ASN A 14 32.53 -4.56 -2.31
C ASN A 14 31.73 -5.79 -1.87
N ASN A 15 30.76 -6.24 -2.69
CA ASN A 15 29.94 -7.42 -2.41
C ASN A 15 30.74 -8.74 -2.51
N SER A 16 31.78 -8.79 -3.34
CA SER A 16 32.58 -9.99 -3.57
C SER A 16 33.45 -10.43 -2.38
N LYS A 17 33.43 -9.68 -1.27
CA LYS A 17 34.07 -10.00 0.04
C LYS A 17 35.38 -10.81 -0.09
N LYS A 18 36.42 -10.20 -0.65
CA LYS A 18 37.79 -10.76 -0.77
C LYS A 18 38.03 -11.72 -1.93
N SER A 19 37.09 -11.99 -2.83
CA SER A 19 37.33 -12.73 -4.07
C SER A 19 37.74 -11.78 -5.20
N TYR A 20 38.55 -12.29 -6.16
CA TYR A 20 38.91 -11.53 -7.35
C TYR A 20 37.82 -11.69 -8.42
N ILE A 21 37.43 -10.59 -9.06
CA ILE A 21 36.50 -10.58 -10.19
C ILE A 21 37.28 -10.19 -11.44
N ASN A 22 37.15 -10.94 -12.52
CA ASN A 22 37.84 -10.60 -13.75
C ASN A 22 37.09 -9.53 -14.58
N SER A 23 37.82 -8.82 -15.46
CA SER A 23 37.24 -7.73 -16.24
C SER A 23 36.24 -8.19 -17.29
N ILE A 24 36.18 -9.48 -17.62
CA ILE A 24 35.21 -10.05 -18.56
C ILE A 24 33.89 -10.26 -17.84
N GLU A 25 33.93 -10.83 -16.63
CA GLU A 25 32.73 -10.97 -15.79
C GLU A 25 32.04 -9.62 -15.50
N LEU A 26 32.83 -8.60 -15.14
CA LEU A 26 32.31 -7.25 -14.95
C LEU A 26 31.76 -6.64 -16.24
N ALA A 27 32.37 -6.94 -17.38
CA ALA A 27 31.93 -6.47 -18.68
C ALA A 27 30.59 -7.10 -19.09
N ASP A 28 30.43 -8.40 -18.86
CA ASP A 28 29.19 -9.15 -19.15
C ASP A 28 28.04 -8.67 -18.25
N MET A 29 28.30 -8.47 -16.95
CA MET A 29 27.32 -7.94 -15.99
C MET A 29 26.83 -6.53 -16.35
N LEU A 30 27.71 -5.70 -16.91
CA LEU A 30 27.42 -4.29 -17.22
C LEU A 30 27.01 -4.06 -18.68
N GLY A 31 27.06 -5.08 -19.54
CA GLY A 31 26.73 -4.99 -20.95
C GLY A 31 27.70 -4.08 -21.75
N VAL A 32 28.99 -4.06 -21.37
CA VAL A 32 30.04 -3.23 -22.00
C VAL A 32 31.29 -4.05 -22.38
N SER A 33 32.25 -3.44 -23.07
CA SER A 33 33.51 -4.14 -23.39
C SER A 33 34.44 -4.23 -22.16
N SER A 34 35.22 -5.32 -22.05
CA SER A 34 36.27 -5.48 -21.03
C SER A 34 37.30 -4.32 -21.06
N ARG A 35 37.54 -3.72 -22.22
CA ARG A 35 38.40 -2.53 -22.39
C ARG A 35 37.80 -1.31 -21.67
N THR A 36 36.48 -1.14 -21.74
CA THR A 36 35.72 -0.07 -21.03
C THR A 36 35.84 -0.26 -19.52
N VAL A 37 35.61 -1.49 -19.04
CA VAL A 37 35.73 -1.82 -17.62
C VAL A 37 37.14 -1.56 -17.07
N LYS A 38 38.17 -1.94 -17.82
CA LYS A 38 39.58 -1.68 -17.42
C LYS A 38 39.90 -0.20 -17.31
N ARG A 39 39.33 0.65 -18.18
CA ARG A 39 39.48 2.11 -18.08
C ARG A 39 38.77 2.64 -16.82
N ASP A 40 37.53 2.21 -16.59
CA ASP A 40 36.74 2.63 -15.44
C ASP A 40 37.39 2.18 -14.13
N LEU A 41 37.94 0.95 -14.05
CA LEU A 41 38.66 0.44 -12.89
C LEU A 41 39.91 1.26 -12.56
N LYS A 42 40.61 1.80 -13.57
CA LYS A 42 41.76 2.68 -13.33
C LYS A 42 41.32 4.00 -12.71
N GLU A 43 40.24 4.59 -13.21
CA GLU A 43 39.68 5.84 -12.68
C GLU A 43 39.07 5.64 -11.27
N ILE A 44 38.40 4.52 -11.04
CA ILE A 44 37.92 4.10 -9.71
C ILE A 44 39.08 3.96 -8.72
N SER A 45 40.19 3.35 -9.12
CA SER A 45 41.35 3.16 -8.25
C SER A 45 41.98 4.50 -7.83
N GLU A 46 41.97 5.53 -8.69
CA GLU A 46 42.43 6.87 -8.35
C GLU A 46 41.50 7.55 -7.36
N ILE A 47 40.16 7.43 -7.56
CA ILE A 47 39.17 8.03 -6.67
C ILE A 47 39.18 7.38 -5.26
N LEU A 48 39.28 6.07 -5.21
CA LEU A 48 39.19 5.34 -3.94
C LEU A 48 40.40 5.53 -3.03
N LYS A 49 41.59 5.80 -3.58
CA LYS A 49 42.82 6.07 -2.80
C LYS A 49 42.66 7.23 -1.83
N ASP A 50 41.93 8.27 -2.24
CA ASP A 50 41.67 9.44 -1.41
C ASP A 50 40.48 9.23 -0.45
N ASN A 51 39.79 8.07 -0.56
CA ASN A 51 38.57 7.76 0.17
C ASN A 51 38.65 6.42 0.92
N GLY A 52 39.83 6.09 1.44
CA GLY A 52 40.05 4.99 2.38
C GLY A 52 40.01 3.57 1.77
N ALA A 53 40.10 3.43 0.45
CA ALA A 53 40.12 2.13 -0.21
C ALA A 53 41.00 2.12 -1.48
N GLU A 54 41.34 0.93 -1.98
CA GLU A 54 42.09 0.78 -3.22
C GLU A 54 41.64 -0.47 -4.01
N VAL A 55 41.83 -0.45 -5.32
CA VAL A 55 41.56 -1.60 -6.21
C VAL A 55 42.87 -2.32 -6.49
N GLU A 56 43.03 -3.52 -5.94
CA GLU A 56 44.15 -4.42 -6.25
C GLU A 56 43.91 -5.14 -7.58
N ALA A 57 44.86 -5.08 -8.48
CA ALA A 57 44.83 -5.77 -9.77
C ALA A 57 45.89 -6.88 -9.81
N THR A 58 45.45 -8.11 -10.09
CA THR A 58 46.34 -9.29 -10.21
C THR A 58 46.02 -10.07 -11.50
N ASN A 59 46.74 -11.11 -11.77
CA ASN A 59 46.47 -12.05 -12.86
C ASN A 59 45.12 -12.80 -12.69
N GLN A 60 44.57 -12.82 -11.46
CA GLN A 60 43.28 -13.45 -11.14
C GLN A 60 42.08 -12.49 -11.32
N GLY A 61 42.34 -11.19 -11.43
CA GLY A 61 41.32 -10.17 -11.56
C GLY A 61 41.52 -8.96 -10.66
N TYR A 62 40.44 -8.31 -10.28
CA TYR A 62 40.40 -7.10 -9.48
C TYR A 62 39.69 -7.36 -8.15
N ARG A 63 40.21 -6.77 -7.07
CA ARG A 63 39.65 -6.87 -5.72
C ARG A 63 39.71 -5.52 -5.03
N LEU A 64 38.68 -5.21 -4.23
CA LEU A 64 38.64 -4.03 -3.39
C LEU A 64 39.35 -4.32 -2.05
N ILE A 65 40.27 -3.45 -1.65
CA ILE A 65 40.92 -3.44 -0.35
C ILE A 65 40.48 -2.17 0.35
N ILE A 66 39.87 -2.31 1.53
CA ILE A 66 39.46 -1.20 2.38
C ILE A 66 40.57 -0.99 3.44
N ASN A 67 41.17 0.19 3.42
CA ASN A 67 42.27 0.55 4.31
C ASN A 67 41.76 1.35 5.53
N GLU A 68 40.68 2.14 5.36
CA GLU A 68 40.05 2.97 6.39
C GLU A 68 38.51 2.83 6.27
N ASP A 69 37.94 1.97 7.14
CA ASP A 69 36.50 1.60 7.08
C ASP A 69 35.57 2.81 7.24
N GLU A 70 35.88 3.76 8.13
CA GLU A 70 35.03 4.94 8.37
C GLU A 70 35.01 5.88 7.14
N LEU A 71 36.19 6.15 6.56
CA LEU A 71 36.31 7.02 5.39
C LEU A 71 35.65 6.41 4.15
N PHE A 72 35.81 5.10 3.96
CA PHE A 72 35.19 4.38 2.85
C PHE A 72 33.68 4.28 3.02
N SER A 73 33.16 4.05 4.23
CA SER A 73 31.73 4.03 4.51
C SER A 73 31.09 5.39 4.23
N GLN A 74 31.70 6.47 4.68
CA GLN A 74 31.23 7.83 4.39
C GLN A 74 31.22 8.11 2.89
N PHE A 75 32.27 7.71 2.16
CA PHE A 75 32.32 7.85 0.71
C PHE A 75 31.21 7.06 -0.01
N ILE A 76 30.93 5.83 0.44
CA ILE A 76 29.83 5.00 -0.09
C ILE A 76 28.47 5.68 0.14
N ASP A 77 28.23 6.19 1.34
CA ASP A 77 26.98 6.86 1.70
C ASP A 77 26.77 8.16 0.90
N GLU A 78 27.82 8.95 0.73
CA GLU A 78 27.74 10.23 0.03
C GLU A 78 27.68 10.11 -1.51
N ASN A 79 28.36 9.12 -2.09
CA ASN A 79 28.58 9.05 -3.55
C ASN A 79 27.95 7.85 -4.23
N ILE A 80 27.62 6.79 -3.50
CA ILE A 80 27.17 5.52 -4.08
C ILE A 80 25.79 5.10 -3.59
N SER A 81 25.40 5.40 -2.34
CA SER A 81 24.07 5.08 -1.82
C SER A 81 22.98 5.96 -2.42
N SER A 82 23.31 7.18 -2.82
CA SER A 82 22.38 8.12 -3.48
C SER A 82 22.23 7.94 -5.00
N SER A 83 23.15 7.21 -5.66
CA SER A 83 23.17 7.12 -7.14
C SER A 83 22.71 5.78 -7.71
N ALA A 84 22.36 4.77 -6.90
CA ALA A 84 22.28 3.38 -7.34
C ALA A 84 20.88 2.82 -7.65
N GLU A 85 19.81 3.60 -7.57
CA GLU A 85 18.45 3.10 -7.87
C GLU A 85 17.81 3.63 -9.16
N VAL A 86 18.39 4.61 -9.85
CA VAL A 86 17.69 5.33 -10.92
C VAL A 86 17.75 4.68 -12.31
N SER A 87 18.63 3.74 -12.61
CA SER A 87 18.82 3.29 -14.01
C SER A 87 18.16 1.95 -14.40
N GLY A 88 17.44 1.28 -13.51
CA GLY A 88 16.97 -0.12 -13.71
C GLY A 88 15.49 -0.29 -14.06
N LYS A 89 14.59 0.37 -13.39
CA LYS A 89 13.14 0.13 -13.52
C LYS A 89 12.45 1.18 -14.41
N LYS A 90 11.42 0.75 -15.14
CA LYS A 90 10.58 1.65 -15.95
C LYS A 90 9.97 2.77 -15.09
N SER A 91 9.53 2.44 -13.86
CA SER A 91 8.99 3.36 -12.87
C SER A 91 9.95 4.50 -12.51
N ASP A 92 11.26 4.20 -12.36
CA ASP A 92 12.25 5.21 -11.95
C ASP A 92 12.48 6.25 -13.06
N LYS A 93 12.44 5.80 -14.34
CA LYS A 93 12.51 6.70 -15.50
C LYS A 93 11.28 7.60 -15.59
N VAL A 94 10.09 7.05 -15.35
CA VAL A 94 8.83 7.80 -15.32
C VAL A 94 8.88 8.85 -14.23
N ASN A 95 9.23 8.48 -13.00
CA ASN A 95 9.33 9.40 -11.87
C ASN A 95 10.38 10.50 -12.10
N GLY A 96 11.56 10.14 -12.60
CA GLY A 96 12.61 11.12 -12.92
C GLY A 96 12.18 12.13 -13.99
N ILE A 97 11.44 11.70 -15.02
CA ILE A 97 10.89 12.60 -16.03
C ILE A 97 9.80 13.49 -15.43
N LEU A 98 8.91 12.94 -14.61
CA LEU A 98 7.88 13.72 -13.91
C LEU A 98 8.50 14.80 -13.02
N GLU A 99 9.51 14.46 -12.22
CA GLU A 99 10.21 15.42 -11.38
C GLU A 99 10.82 16.57 -12.20
N LEU A 100 11.44 16.24 -13.34
CA LEU A 100 12.04 17.24 -14.23
C LEU A 100 10.99 18.14 -14.88
N LEU A 101 9.88 17.57 -15.36
CA LEU A 101 8.78 18.34 -15.94
C LEU A 101 8.13 19.27 -14.92
N LEU A 102 7.89 18.77 -13.69
CA LEU A 102 7.24 19.53 -12.62
C LEU A 102 8.14 20.62 -12.02
N SER A 103 9.45 20.40 -11.98
CA SER A 103 10.40 21.36 -11.40
C SER A 103 10.89 22.43 -12.38
N ASN A 104 10.54 22.37 -13.66
CA ASN A 104 10.93 23.34 -14.68
C ASN A 104 9.69 23.89 -15.38
N LEU A 105 9.64 25.20 -15.64
CA LEU A 105 8.57 25.81 -16.43
C LEU A 105 8.57 25.31 -17.88
N TYR A 106 9.73 24.99 -18.41
CA TYR A 106 9.95 24.34 -19.71
C TYR A 106 11.23 23.53 -19.67
N ILE A 107 11.26 22.41 -20.38
CA ILE A 107 12.44 21.56 -20.46
C ILE A 107 12.49 20.83 -21.81
N ASN A 108 13.63 20.83 -22.46
CA ASN A 108 13.80 20.12 -23.72
C ASN A 108 14.21 18.65 -23.47
N GLN A 109 14.00 17.82 -24.49
CA GLN A 109 14.26 16.38 -24.41
C GLN A 109 15.74 16.06 -24.17
N ASP A 110 16.66 16.92 -24.67
CA ASP A 110 18.08 16.72 -24.48
C ASP A 110 18.47 16.91 -23.02
N LYS A 111 17.95 17.96 -22.38
CA LYS A 111 18.19 18.20 -20.97
C LYS A 111 17.64 17.06 -20.10
N ILE A 112 16.48 16.49 -20.47
CA ILE A 112 15.94 15.30 -19.78
C ILE A 112 16.89 14.11 -19.97
N ALA A 113 17.38 13.89 -21.20
CA ALA A 113 18.30 12.81 -21.50
C ALA A 113 19.62 12.93 -20.71
N ASP A 114 20.17 14.14 -20.64
CA ASP A 114 21.42 14.43 -19.94
C ASP A 114 21.27 14.28 -18.41
N GLU A 115 20.19 14.84 -17.83
CA GLU A 115 19.91 14.81 -16.38
C GLU A 115 19.63 13.41 -15.84
N LEU A 116 18.96 12.56 -16.63
CA LEU A 116 18.61 11.20 -16.24
C LEU A 116 19.56 10.13 -16.81
N TYR A 117 20.56 10.54 -17.59
CA TYR A 117 21.49 9.63 -18.28
C TYR A 117 20.78 8.56 -19.10
N ILE A 118 19.69 8.92 -19.81
CA ILE A 118 18.90 8.01 -20.66
C ILE A 118 18.83 8.52 -22.09
N SER A 119 18.63 7.59 -23.04
CA SER A 119 18.49 7.97 -24.44
C SER A 119 17.14 8.64 -24.75
N ARG A 120 17.07 9.48 -25.80
CA ARG A 120 15.80 10.05 -26.29
C ARG A 120 14.77 8.97 -26.64
N SER A 121 15.22 7.81 -27.14
CA SER A 121 14.33 6.68 -27.42
C SER A 121 13.73 6.09 -26.14
N SER A 122 14.48 6.06 -25.04
CA SER A 122 13.98 5.65 -23.71
C SER A 122 12.95 6.62 -23.17
N ILE A 123 13.16 7.94 -23.33
CA ILE A 123 12.18 8.96 -22.96
C ILE A 123 10.87 8.74 -23.72
N ASN A 124 10.93 8.57 -25.03
CA ASN A 124 9.74 8.39 -25.87
C ASN A 124 8.94 7.13 -25.47
N LYS A 125 9.61 6.05 -25.06
CA LYS A 125 8.96 4.80 -24.63
C LYS A 125 8.12 4.97 -23.36
N VAL A 126 8.54 5.82 -22.44
CA VAL A 126 7.84 6.02 -21.15
C VAL A 126 6.99 7.29 -21.11
N MET A 127 7.05 8.12 -22.16
CA MET A 127 6.31 9.39 -22.21
C MET A 127 4.78 9.19 -22.16
N MET A 128 4.27 8.05 -22.65
CA MET A 128 2.84 7.73 -22.54
C MET A 128 2.45 7.54 -21.07
N ASP A 129 3.24 6.79 -20.30
CA ASP A 129 2.98 6.59 -18.87
C ASP A 129 3.03 7.94 -18.12
N VAL A 130 4.00 8.79 -18.44
CA VAL A 130 4.10 10.15 -17.89
C VAL A 130 2.84 10.97 -18.19
N LYS A 131 2.35 10.91 -19.45
CA LYS A 131 1.11 11.61 -19.83
C LYS A 131 -0.12 11.06 -19.12
N ASN A 132 -0.21 9.74 -18.95
CA ASN A 132 -1.31 9.10 -18.24
C ASN A 132 -1.35 9.58 -16.77
N ILE A 133 -0.22 9.59 -16.08
CA ILE A 133 -0.13 10.07 -14.70
C ILE A 133 -0.54 11.56 -14.62
N LEU A 134 -0.02 12.41 -15.50
CA LEU A 134 -0.37 13.82 -15.51
C LEU A 134 -1.86 14.06 -15.83
N SER A 135 -2.46 13.21 -16.68
CA SER A 135 -3.88 13.30 -17.03
C SER A 135 -4.82 13.05 -15.84
N GLU A 136 -4.40 12.23 -14.86
CA GLU A 136 -5.14 12.03 -13.60
C GLU A 136 -5.26 13.34 -12.82
N TYR A 137 -4.30 14.25 -12.98
CA TYR A 137 -4.31 15.61 -12.41
C TYR A 137 -4.86 16.66 -13.39
N LYS A 138 -5.47 16.26 -14.51
CA LYS A 138 -5.96 17.17 -15.57
C LYS A 138 -4.84 18.04 -16.15
N ILE A 139 -3.59 17.55 -16.14
CA ILE A 139 -2.42 18.25 -16.68
C ILE A 139 -2.07 17.61 -18.03
N THR A 140 -1.77 18.45 -19.02
CA THR A 140 -1.31 18.02 -20.35
C THR A 140 0.11 18.50 -20.61
N ILE A 141 0.83 17.76 -21.51
CA ILE A 141 2.17 18.15 -21.95
C ILE A 141 2.07 18.70 -23.38
N GLN A 142 2.47 19.93 -23.55
CA GLN A 142 2.68 20.53 -24.89
C GLN A 142 4.17 20.58 -25.22
N ASN A 143 4.49 20.38 -26.51
CA ASN A 143 5.84 20.58 -27.02
C ASN A 143 5.87 21.87 -27.84
N LYS A 144 6.47 22.93 -27.28
CA LYS A 144 6.58 24.24 -27.96
C LYS A 144 7.96 24.35 -28.65
N PRO A 145 7.98 24.76 -29.96
CA PRO A 145 9.23 24.96 -30.67
C PRO A 145 10.18 25.87 -29.88
N HIS A 146 11.46 25.50 -29.81
CA HIS A 146 12.55 26.18 -29.08
C HIS A 146 12.50 26.14 -27.55
N TYR A 147 11.36 25.83 -26.92
CA TYR A 147 11.21 25.73 -25.45
C TYR A 147 11.25 24.27 -24.97
N GLY A 148 10.70 23.32 -25.78
CA GLY A 148 10.53 21.94 -25.39
C GLY A 148 9.18 21.67 -24.71
N TYR A 149 9.16 20.79 -23.74
CA TYR A 149 7.95 20.39 -23.01
C TYR A 149 7.54 21.45 -22.00
N ILE A 150 6.24 21.75 -21.99
CA ILE A 150 5.58 22.68 -21.07
C ILE A 150 4.35 21.94 -20.52
N LEU A 151 4.11 22.08 -19.22
CA LEU A 151 2.88 21.58 -18.60
C LEU A 151 1.78 22.63 -18.72
N GLU A 152 0.59 22.18 -19.15
CA GLU A 152 -0.62 22.99 -19.21
C GLU A 152 -1.72 22.35 -18.37
N GLY A 153 -2.32 23.14 -17.47
CA GLY A 153 -3.36 22.74 -16.54
C GLY A 153 -3.67 23.87 -15.56
N ASN A 154 -4.65 23.65 -14.69
CA ASN A 154 -4.90 24.56 -13.59
C ASN A 154 -3.72 24.56 -12.62
N GLU A 155 -3.31 25.74 -12.14
CA GLU A 155 -2.16 25.86 -11.21
C GLU A 155 -2.35 25.07 -9.91
N ILE A 156 -3.59 24.94 -9.44
CA ILE A 156 -3.92 24.11 -8.27
C ILE A 156 -3.58 22.64 -8.54
N ASP A 157 -3.98 22.11 -9.69
CA ASP A 157 -3.74 20.72 -10.08
C ASP A 157 -2.23 20.47 -10.26
N ILE A 158 -1.52 21.43 -10.85
CA ILE A 158 -0.06 21.37 -10.99
C ILE A 158 0.62 21.33 -9.61
N ARG A 159 0.23 22.19 -8.67
CA ARG A 159 0.79 22.19 -7.31
C ARG A 159 0.49 20.91 -6.55
N ASN A 160 -0.72 20.37 -6.67
CA ASN A 160 -1.09 19.09 -6.05
C ASN A 160 -0.24 17.94 -6.61
N CYS A 161 -0.04 17.90 -7.92
CA CYS A 161 0.85 16.95 -8.58
C CYS A 161 2.31 17.11 -8.08
N MET A 162 2.81 18.35 -7.96
CA MET A 162 4.14 18.62 -7.42
C MET A 162 4.29 18.15 -5.97
N VAL A 163 3.29 18.35 -5.11
CA VAL A 163 3.31 17.84 -3.72
C VAL A 163 3.54 16.34 -3.72
N ARG A 164 2.88 15.60 -4.59
CA ARG A 164 3.04 14.14 -4.65
C ARG A 164 4.43 13.71 -5.13
N PHE A 165 4.95 14.31 -6.19
CA PHE A 165 6.18 13.83 -6.85
C PHE A 165 7.45 14.52 -6.40
N LEU A 166 7.40 15.76 -5.93
CA LEU A 166 8.58 16.53 -5.50
C LEU A 166 8.78 16.57 -3.98
N THR A 167 7.80 16.07 -3.21
CA THR A 167 7.89 15.99 -1.76
C THR A 167 7.36 14.63 -1.29
N GLN A 168 8.24 13.66 -1.11
CA GLN A 168 7.85 12.30 -0.75
C GLN A 168 8.06 12.02 0.72
N ARG A 169 7.21 11.16 1.32
CA ARG A 169 7.40 10.63 2.66
C ARG A 169 8.19 9.33 2.60
N LYS A 170 9.25 9.21 3.38
CA LYS A 170 10.03 7.99 3.52
C LYS A 170 9.37 7.03 4.53
N GLU A 171 9.84 5.77 4.55
CA GLU A 171 9.35 4.74 5.49
C GLU A 171 9.57 5.12 6.96
N ASP A 172 10.63 5.86 7.26
CA ASP A 172 10.97 6.38 8.61
C ASP A 172 10.14 7.61 9.02
N ASN A 173 9.12 7.97 8.23
CA ASN A 173 8.29 9.17 8.36
C ASN A 173 8.99 10.52 8.09
N SER A 174 10.26 10.53 7.69
CA SER A 174 10.91 11.74 7.21
C SER A 174 10.36 12.17 5.84
N ILE A 175 10.48 13.45 5.50
CA ILE A 175 10.05 13.98 4.21
C ILE A 175 11.28 14.19 3.33
N LEU A 176 11.30 13.55 2.18
CA LEU A 176 12.27 13.84 1.13
C LEU A 176 11.74 14.99 0.27
N ILE A 177 12.44 16.10 0.29
CA ILE A 177 12.19 17.22 -0.63
C ILE A 177 13.15 17.07 -1.80
N SER A 178 12.61 17.08 -3.02
CA SER A 178 13.46 16.97 -4.21
C SER A 178 14.47 18.12 -4.26
N ASN A 179 15.73 17.80 -4.45
CA ASN A 179 16.81 18.78 -4.66
C ASN A 179 16.57 19.71 -5.87
N ARG A 180 15.57 19.39 -6.69
CA ARG A 180 15.13 20.19 -7.84
C ARG A 180 14.31 21.42 -7.43
N LEU A 181 13.81 21.47 -6.18
CA LEU A 181 13.20 22.66 -5.61
C LEU A 181 14.29 23.65 -5.16
N VAL A 182 14.89 24.31 -6.13
CA VAL A 182 16.04 25.20 -5.92
C VAL A 182 15.72 26.31 -4.89
N GLY A 183 16.59 26.44 -3.90
CA GLY A 183 16.49 27.47 -2.86
C GLY A 183 15.63 27.09 -1.66
N PHE A 184 15.27 25.81 -1.52
CA PHE A 184 14.60 25.27 -0.36
C PHE A 184 15.41 24.10 0.22
N LYS A 185 15.71 24.14 1.52
CA LYS A 185 16.46 23.10 2.23
C LYS A 185 15.51 22.25 3.07
N GLU A 186 15.90 21.02 3.37
CA GLU A 186 15.13 20.13 4.26
C GLU A 186 14.91 20.76 5.65
N GLU A 187 15.90 21.48 6.17
CA GLU A 187 15.79 22.22 7.43
C GLU A 187 14.68 23.29 7.38
N ASP A 188 14.48 23.94 6.24
CA ASP A 188 13.42 24.94 6.06
C ASP A 188 12.04 24.32 6.18
N TYR A 189 11.88 23.06 5.70
CA TYR A 189 10.65 22.31 5.85
C TYR A 189 10.31 22.04 7.32
N TYR A 190 11.25 21.51 8.09
CA TYR A 190 10.99 21.18 9.50
C TYR A 190 10.74 22.44 10.34
N ASN A 191 11.44 23.52 10.08
CA ASN A 191 11.18 24.80 10.73
C ASN A 191 9.78 25.33 10.41
N LEU A 192 9.34 25.25 9.14
CA LEU A 192 8.00 25.67 8.71
C LEU A 192 6.93 24.77 9.33
N LEU A 193 7.16 23.46 9.40
CA LEU A 193 6.27 22.48 10.03
C LEU A 193 6.02 22.85 11.50
N GLU A 194 7.06 23.14 12.26
CA GLU A 194 6.93 23.53 13.67
C GLU A 194 6.24 24.89 13.84
N GLU A 195 6.50 25.85 12.95
CA GLU A 195 5.79 27.13 12.94
C GLU A 195 4.28 26.94 12.69
N ILE A 196 3.90 26.09 11.74
CA ILE A 196 2.49 25.78 11.44
C ILE A 196 1.82 25.08 12.63
N LYS A 197 2.49 24.11 13.27
CA LYS A 197 1.97 23.44 14.47
C LYS A 197 1.71 24.43 15.60
N ASN A 198 2.61 25.38 15.82
CA ASN A 198 2.45 26.43 16.85
C ASN A 198 1.27 27.35 16.53
N ILE A 199 1.11 27.79 15.27
CA ILE A 199 -0.04 28.60 14.83
C ILE A 199 -1.35 27.85 15.07
N PHE A 200 -1.41 26.55 14.73
CA PHE A 200 -2.62 25.74 14.95
C PHE A 200 -2.92 25.54 16.42
N LYS A 201 -1.90 25.34 17.25
CA LYS A 201 -2.06 25.24 18.70
C LYS A 201 -2.63 26.53 19.30
N ASP A 202 -2.08 27.69 18.91
CA ASP A 202 -2.50 29.01 19.41
C ASP A 202 -3.95 29.34 19.01
N LEU A 203 -4.35 28.96 17.78
CA LEU A 203 -5.69 29.18 17.25
C LEU A 203 -6.66 28.02 17.54
N LYS A 204 -6.22 27.02 18.33
CA LYS A 204 -7.00 25.81 18.69
C LYS A 204 -7.52 25.00 17.48
N ILE A 205 -6.80 25.05 16.35
CA ILE A 205 -7.09 24.27 15.16
C ILE A 205 -6.58 22.83 15.38
N ARG A 206 -7.47 21.85 15.28
CA ARG A 206 -7.11 20.43 15.46
C ARG A 206 -6.90 19.77 14.11
N LYS A 207 -5.68 19.34 13.86
CA LYS A 207 -5.26 18.57 12.67
C LYS A 207 -4.37 17.42 13.09
N ASN A 208 -4.45 16.31 12.36
CA ASN A 208 -3.51 15.21 12.57
C ASN A 208 -2.18 15.47 11.85
N ASP A 209 -1.16 14.68 12.19
CA ASP A 209 0.19 14.87 11.63
C ASP A 209 0.24 14.71 10.11
N ILE A 210 -0.60 13.86 9.52
CA ILE A 210 -0.65 13.65 8.07
C ILE A 210 -1.18 14.91 7.37
N GLU A 211 -2.24 15.51 7.89
CA GLU A 211 -2.80 16.76 7.37
C GLU A 211 -1.80 17.92 7.50
N ILE A 212 -1.16 18.06 8.67
CA ILE A 212 -0.18 19.14 8.90
C ILE A 212 1.01 18.98 7.95
N ASN A 213 1.52 17.76 7.78
CA ASN A 213 2.59 17.47 6.82
C ASN A 213 2.18 17.80 5.38
N TYR A 214 0.95 17.45 4.98
CA TYR A 214 0.45 17.81 3.64
C TYR A 214 0.38 19.33 3.46
N ILE A 215 -0.21 20.06 4.41
CA ILE A 215 -0.30 21.52 4.39
C ILE A 215 1.09 22.14 4.26
N THR A 216 2.05 21.64 5.03
CA THR A 216 3.44 22.15 4.99
C THR A 216 4.08 21.90 3.63
N ARG A 217 3.93 20.70 3.05
CA ARG A 217 4.44 20.38 1.71
C ARG A 217 3.80 21.24 0.63
N TYR A 218 2.48 21.45 0.71
CA TYR A 218 1.78 22.33 -0.23
C TYR A 218 2.31 23.76 -0.16
N ILE A 219 2.56 24.29 1.04
CA ILE A 219 3.11 25.63 1.24
C ILE A 219 4.52 25.73 0.65
N VAL A 220 5.38 24.70 0.81
CA VAL A 220 6.71 24.65 0.18
C VAL A 220 6.62 24.74 -1.34
N ILE A 221 5.73 23.96 -1.95
CA ILE A 221 5.47 24.03 -3.39
C ILE A 221 4.93 25.40 -3.80
N SER A 222 4.02 25.98 -3.02
CA SER A 222 3.50 27.33 -3.28
C SER A 222 4.58 28.40 -3.24
N ILE A 223 5.51 28.34 -2.26
CA ILE A 223 6.67 29.26 -2.21
C ILE A 223 7.51 29.14 -3.50
N PHE A 224 7.74 27.91 -3.96
CA PHE A 224 8.49 27.68 -5.19
C PHE A 224 7.75 28.25 -6.42
N ARG A 225 6.47 27.95 -6.58
CA ARG A 225 5.67 28.38 -7.74
C ARG A 225 5.49 29.89 -7.83
N VAL A 226 5.21 30.54 -6.69
CA VAL A 226 5.06 32.03 -6.65
C VAL A 226 6.36 32.73 -7.04
N LYS A 227 7.54 32.22 -6.70
CA LYS A 227 8.83 32.76 -7.18
C LYS A 227 8.95 32.75 -8.71
N TYR A 228 8.22 31.88 -9.41
CA TYR A 228 8.18 31.84 -10.87
C TYR A 228 6.95 32.50 -11.47
N ASN A 229 6.23 33.35 -10.70
CA ASN A 229 5.01 34.07 -11.09
C ASN A 229 3.90 33.14 -11.61
N CYS A 230 3.77 31.94 -11.01
CA CYS A 230 2.68 31.03 -11.29
C CYS A 230 1.55 31.29 -10.30
N GLU A 231 0.47 31.91 -10.77
CA GLU A 231 -0.64 32.36 -9.95
C GLU A 231 -1.80 31.36 -9.98
N ILE A 232 -2.47 31.21 -8.84
CA ILE A 232 -3.71 30.44 -8.74
C ILE A 232 -4.85 31.30 -9.30
N VAL A 233 -5.69 30.68 -10.13
CA VAL A 233 -6.98 31.24 -10.54
C VAL A 233 -8.06 30.37 -9.91
N LEU A 234 -8.84 30.94 -8.99
CA LEU A 234 -9.98 30.26 -8.38
C LEU A 234 -11.21 30.41 -9.25
N ASP A 235 -12.02 29.35 -9.33
CA ASP A 235 -13.31 29.39 -9.99
C ASP A 235 -14.31 30.15 -9.09
N ASP A 236 -15.08 31.07 -9.65
CA ASP A 236 -16.06 31.91 -8.91
C ASP A 236 -17.15 31.08 -8.21
N ASN A 237 -17.30 29.81 -8.59
CA ASN A 237 -18.28 28.89 -8.03
C ASN A 237 -17.87 28.22 -6.70
N ILE A 238 -16.63 28.45 -6.20
CA ILE A 238 -16.17 27.89 -4.93
C ILE A 238 -16.66 28.75 -3.77
N ASN A 239 -17.86 28.46 -3.30
CA ASN A 239 -18.46 29.17 -2.17
C ASN A 239 -18.30 28.34 -0.88
N ILE A 240 -17.12 28.46 -0.22
CA ILE A 240 -16.81 27.76 1.03
C ILE A 240 -16.90 28.73 2.18
N SER A 241 -17.76 28.46 3.16
CA SER A 241 -17.77 29.18 4.43
C SER A 241 -16.60 28.71 5.30
N LEU A 242 -15.67 29.59 5.62
CA LEU A 242 -14.49 29.31 6.43
C LEU A 242 -14.59 30.00 7.79
N ASP A 243 -14.18 29.29 8.84
CA ASP A 243 -14.04 29.86 10.18
C ASP A 243 -12.97 30.98 10.21
N ASN A 244 -13.23 32.04 11.00
CA ASN A 244 -12.28 33.15 11.18
C ASN A 244 -10.93 32.68 11.71
N SER A 245 -10.87 31.60 12.51
CA SER A 245 -9.62 31.01 12.99
C SER A 245 -8.76 30.45 11.85
N ILE A 246 -9.37 29.84 10.85
CA ILE A 246 -8.70 29.26 9.67
C ILE A 246 -8.14 30.38 8.79
N ILE A 247 -8.96 31.39 8.51
CA ILE A 247 -8.52 32.56 7.74
C ILE A 247 -7.35 33.29 8.47
N SER A 248 -7.45 33.41 9.79
CA SER A 248 -6.38 34.00 10.61
C SER A 248 -5.10 33.17 10.55
N ALA A 249 -5.20 31.83 10.60
CA ALA A 249 -4.06 30.92 10.46
C ALA A 249 -3.36 31.11 9.11
N SER A 250 -4.10 31.09 8.02
CA SER A 250 -3.56 31.24 6.65
C SER A 250 -2.87 32.59 6.45
N LYS A 251 -3.48 33.67 6.93
CA LYS A 251 -2.86 35.00 6.90
C LYS A 251 -1.58 35.05 7.74
N THR A 252 -1.56 34.42 8.91
CA THR A 252 -0.38 34.37 9.78
C THR A 252 0.75 33.58 9.12
N ILE A 253 0.42 32.46 8.49
CA ILE A 253 1.37 31.64 7.71
C ILE A 253 1.94 32.47 6.55
N ALA A 254 1.10 33.14 5.76
CA ALA A 254 1.52 33.98 4.64
C ALA A 254 2.47 35.11 5.08
N LYS A 255 2.18 35.74 6.24
CA LYS A 255 3.06 36.75 6.82
C LYS A 255 4.45 36.20 7.15
N LYS A 256 4.53 35.04 7.80
CA LYS A 256 5.80 34.37 8.15
C LYS A 256 6.59 33.96 6.90
N ILE A 257 5.90 33.51 5.86
CA ILE A 257 6.52 33.20 4.57
C ILE A 257 7.15 34.44 3.94
N LYS A 258 6.42 35.59 3.93
CA LYS A 258 6.94 36.86 3.44
C LYS A 258 8.18 37.29 4.21
N GLU A 259 8.16 37.16 5.54
CA GLU A 259 9.29 37.55 6.41
C GLU A 259 10.53 36.66 6.15
N ARG A 260 10.35 35.33 6.05
CA ARG A 260 11.46 34.38 5.94
C ARG A 260 11.95 34.15 4.52
N PHE A 261 11.05 33.91 3.57
CA PHE A 261 11.39 33.53 2.19
C PHE A 261 11.34 34.67 1.20
N LYS A 262 10.90 35.88 1.63
CA LYS A 262 10.70 37.05 0.76
C LYS A 262 9.74 36.79 -0.40
N VAL A 263 8.75 35.94 -0.18
CA VAL A 263 7.69 35.58 -1.12
C VAL A 263 6.38 36.15 -0.61
N GLU A 264 5.64 36.83 -1.46
CA GLU A 264 4.33 37.39 -1.15
C GLU A 264 3.24 36.55 -1.85
N PHE A 265 2.39 35.92 -1.05
CA PHE A 265 1.26 35.15 -1.55
C PHE A 265 0.13 36.07 -1.98
N THR A 266 -0.54 35.72 -3.08
CA THR A 266 -1.75 36.41 -3.55
C THR A 266 -2.92 36.16 -2.61
N PHE A 267 -4.02 36.84 -2.82
CA PHE A 267 -5.26 36.57 -2.09
C PHE A 267 -5.77 35.15 -2.35
N GLU A 268 -5.68 34.69 -3.59
CA GLU A 268 -6.07 33.35 -4.04
C GLU A 268 -5.21 32.25 -3.41
N ASP A 269 -3.90 32.48 -3.29
CA ASP A 269 -2.98 31.57 -2.57
C ASP A 269 -3.41 31.41 -1.10
N ILE A 270 -3.68 32.52 -0.41
CA ILE A 270 -4.10 32.51 0.99
C ILE A 270 -5.47 31.85 1.15
N LEU A 271 -6.38 32.12 0.23
CA LEU A 271 -7.73 31.53 0.25
C LEU A 271 -7.67 30.02 0.02
N TYR A 272 -6.85 29.56 -0.94
CA TYR A 272 -6.70 28.13 -1.19
C TYR A 272 -6.02 27.40 -0.02
N ILE A 273 -5.01 28.00 0.62
CA ILE A 273 -4.43 27.47 1.87
C ILE A 273 -5.50 27.40 2.96
N SER A 274 -6.37 28.40 3.06
CA SER A 274 -7.50 28.36 4.00
C SER A 274 -8.44 27.19 3.72
N TYR A 275 -8.70 26.87 2.46
CA TYR A 275 -9.49 25.71 2.06
C TYR A 275 -8.83 24.39 2.46
N ILE A 276 -7.52 24.24 2.26
CA ILE A 276 -6.77 23.05 2.69
C ILE A 276 -6.78 22.90 4.21
N ILE A 277 -6.68 23.98 4.96
CA ILE A 277 -6.75 23.97 6.43
C ILE A 277 -8.17 23.71 6.90
N GLY A 278 -9.18 24.28 6.22
CA GLY A 278 -10.57 24.33 6.66
C GLY A 278 -11.39 23.05 6.55
N ASN A 279 -10.84 21.98 6.06
CA ASN A 279 -11.48 20.70 5.69
C ASN A 279 -12.60 20.13 6.60
N ASN A 280 -12.92 20.73 7.74
CA ASN A 280 -13.86 20.16 8.71
C ASN A 280 -15.26 20.83 8.74
N HIS A 281 -15.49 21.92 8.03
CA HIS A 281 -16.75 22.67 8.09
C HIS A 281 -17.11 23.32 6.76
N ILE A 282 -17.20 22.52 5.71
CA ILE A 282 -18.02 22.95 4.59
C ILE A 282 -19.45 22.63 5.00
N GLU A 283 -20.24 23.65 5.34
CA GLU A 283 -21.68 23.55 5.14
C GLU A 283 -21.88 23.35 3.64
N ILE A 284 -22.02 22.08 3.27
CA ILE A 284 -22.40 21.71 1.91
C ILE A 284 -23.83 22.23 1.75
N LYS A 285 -23.95 23.49 1.36
CA LYS A 285 -25.20 23.97 0.80
C LYS A 285 -25.38 23.19 -0.49
N GLU A 286 -26.22 22.14 -0.38
CA GLU A 286 -26.69 21.33 -1.48
C GLU A 286 -25.58 20.89 -2.46
N LEU A 287 -25.13 19.67 -2.27
CA LEU A 287 -24.33 18.94 -3.22
C LEU A 287 -25.13 18.83 -4.52
N ASP A 288 -24.74 19.65 -5.50
CA ASP A 288 -25.33 19.64 -6.83
C ASP A 288 -26.85 19.94 -6.86
N ASP A 289 -27.40 20.35 -8.00
CA ASP A 289 -28.85 20.57 -8.25
C ASP A 289 -29.71 19.31 -7.95
N SER A 290 -29.08 18.17 -7.60
CA SER A 290 -29.78 16.92 -7.26
C SER A 290 -30.30 16.84 -5.82
N GLY A 291 -29.81 17.68 -4.87
CA GLY A 291 -30.25 17.69 -3.46
C GLY A 291 -29.89 16.45 -2.65
N ILE A 292 -28.92 15.64 -3.09
CA ILE A 292 -28.51 14.37 -2.43
C ILE A 292 -27.50 14.64 -1.30
N SER A 293 -27.79 14.19 -0.09
CA SER A 293 -26.87 14.35 1.06
C SER A 293 -25.76 13.30 1.08
N VAL A 294 -24.65 13.59 1.79
CA VAL A 294 -23.53 12.62 2.00
C VAL A 294 -24.03 11.33 2.63
N GLU A 295 -24.98 11.42 3.56
CA GLU A 295 -25.60 10.23 4.17
C GLU A 295 -26.29 9.36 3.14
N GLN A 296 -27.04 9.96 2.22
CA GLN A 296 -27.73 9.24 1.14
C GLN A 296 -26.73 8.57 0.20
N MET A 297 -25.62 9.25 -0.13
CA MET A 297 -24.54 8.67 -0.93
C MET A 297 -23.93 7.44 -0.25
N VAL A 298 -23.63 7.54 1.07
CA VAL A 298 -23.08 6.42 1.86
C VAL A 298 -24.08 5.26 1.89
N ILE A 299 -25.35 5.54 2.20
CA ILE A 299 -26.40 4.52 2.26
C ILE A 299 -26.51 3.79 0.92
N HIS A 300 -26.50 4.53 -0.19
CA HIS A 300 -26.57 3.96 -1.52
C HIS A 300 -25.36 3.09 -1.85
N ALA A 301 -24.14 3.56 -1.55
CA ALA A 301 -22.92 2.76 -1.77
C ALA A 301 -22.92 1.47 -0.91
N ILE A 302 -23.38 1.55 0.34
CA ILE A 302 -23.55 0.38 1.21
C ILE A 302 -24.60 -0.60 0.66
N ASP A 303 -25.70 -0.10 0.10
CA ASP A 303 -26.71 -0.94 -0.54
C ASP A 303 -26.15 -1.68 -1.76
N LYS A 304 -25.35 -1.01 -2.59
CA LYS A 304 -24.64 -1.66 -3.71
C LYS A 304 -23.70 -2.75 -3.22
N ILE A 305 -22.94 -2.50 -2.15
CA ILE A 305 -22.05 -3.51 -1.53
C ILE A 305 -22.87 -4.68 -1.01
N LYS A 306 -24.03 -4.43 -0.35
CA LYS A 306 -24.90 -5.49 0.11
C LYS A 306 -25.40 -6.36 -1.04
N ASN A 307 -25.79 -5.75 -2.15
CA ASN A 307 -26.30 -6.45 -3.32
C ASN A 307 -25.23 -7.25 -4.05
N GLU A 308 -23.98 -6.75 -4.09
CA GLU A 308 -22.85 -7.41 -4.76
C GLU A 308 -22.24 -8.54 -3.91
N TYR A 309 -22.06 -8.29 -2.61
CA TYR A 309 -21.30 -9.17 -1.72
C TYR A 309 -22.17 -9.93 -0.70
N ASP A 310 -23.50 -9.73 -0.71
CA ASP A 310 -24.45 -10.32 0.25
C ASP A 310 -24.06 -10.10 1.73
N ILE A 311 -23.49 -8.92 2.03
CA ILE A 311 -23.10 -8.54 3.39
C ILE A 311 -23.93 -7.35 3.87
N ASP A 312 -24.59 -7.49 5.01
CA ASP A 312 -25.46 -6.46 5.57
C ASP A 312 -24.72 -5.55 6.55
N PHE A 313 -24.10 -4.51 6.03
CA PHE A 313 -23.45 -3.47 6.83
C PHE A 313 -24.41 -2.48 7.48
N PHE A 314 -25.69 -2.47 7.13
CA PHE A 314 -26.68 -1.58 7.77
C PHE A 314 -26.85 -1.85 9.27
N ARG A 315 -26.48 -3.05 9.72
CA ARG A 315 -26.52 -3.43 11.15
C ARG A 315 -25.37 -2.84 11.98
N ASP A 316 -24.35 -2.29 11.34
CA ASP A 316 -23.20 -1.66 12.01
C ASP A 316 -23.31 -0.13 11.97
N GLY A 317 -24.05 0.44 12.90
CA GLY A 317 -24.20 1.90 13.01
C GLY A 317 -22.87 2.63 13.25
N THR A 318 -21.84 1.94 13.81
CA THR A 318 -20.49 2.51 13.97
C THR A 318 -19.80 2.69 12.63
N LEU A 319 -19.93 1.71 11.73
CA LEU A 319 -19.41 1.80 10.36
C LEU A 319 -20.07 2.96 9.61
N LEU A 320 -21.41 2.98 9.59
CA LEU A 320 -22.17 4.02 8.88
C LEU A 320 -21.79 5.42 9.35
N LYS A 321 -21.80 5.65 10.67
CA LYS A 321 -21.40 6.93 11.26
C LYS A 321 -19.94 7.27 10.95
N GLY A 322 -19.05 6.29 10.97
CA GLY A 322 -17.64 6.46 10.64
C GLY A 322 -17.42 6.89 9.18
N LEU A 323 -18.09 6.22 8.23
CA LEU A 323 -18.01 6.56 6.79
C LEU A 323 -18.61 7.93 6.51
N ILE A 324 -19.77 8.25 7.07
CA ILE A 324 -20.42 9.55 6.90
C ILE A 324 -19.51 10.67 7.41
N ASN A 325 -18.98 10.55 8.63
CA ASN A 325 -18.05 11.53 9.19
C ASN A 325 -16.76 11.66 8.36
N HIS A 326 -16.21 10.53 7.89
CA HIS A 326 -15.03 10.52 7.04
C HIS A 326 -15.29 11.28 5.74
N LEU A 327 -16.41 11.04 5.08
CA LEU A 327 -16.75 11.71 3.84
C LEU A 327 -17.05 13.19 4.02
N TYR A 328 -17.74 13.59 5.07
CA TYR A 328 -17.92 15.02 5.37
C TYR A 328 -16.59 15.76 5.47
N THR A 329 -15.58 15.15 6.10
CA THR A 329 -14.25 15.76 6.22
C THR A 329 -13.40 15.65 4.94
N SER A 330 -13.68 14.68 4.08
CA SER A 330 -12.88 14.40 2.88
C SER A 330 -13.46 15.00 1.59
N TYR A 331 -14.74 15.30 1.59
CA TYR A 331 -15.44 15.75 0.39
C TYR A 331 -14.82 16.99 -0.25
N SER A 332 -14.53 18.00 0.56
CA SER A 332 -13.83 19.21 0.08
C SER A 332 -12.46 18.90 -0.53
N ARG A 333 -11.74 17.93 0.01
CA ARG A 333 -10.46 17.48 -0.56
C ARG A 333 -10.67 16.86 -1.93
N TYR A 334 -11.71 16.06 -2.10
CA TYR A 334 -12.04 15.46 -3.40
C TYR A 334 -12.39 16.52 -4.44
N CYS A 335 -13.20 17.52 -4.08
CA CYS A 335 -13.53 18.64 -4.96
C CYS A 335 -12.30 19.47 -5.34
N LEU A 336 -11.31 19.58 -4.45
CA LEU A 336 -10.07 20.36 -4.65
C LEU A 336 -8.91 19.51 -5.19
N ASN A 337 -9.13 18.24 -5.55
CA ASN A 337 -8.09 17.27 -5.97
C ASN A 337 -6.91 17.17 -4.97
N VAL A 338 -7.18 17.36 -3.67
CA VAL A 338 -6.18 17.24 -2.60
C VAL A 338 -6.01 15.79 -2.21
N THR A 339 -4.83 15.22 -2.40
CA THR A 339 -4.50 13.85 -2.05
C THR A 339 -3.70 13.80 -0.76
N LEU A 340 -4.10 12.97 0.20
CA LEU A 340 -3.32 12.70 1.41
C LEU A 340 -2.59 11.37 1.25
N ASP A 341 -1.33 11.33 1.67
CA ASP A 341 -0.58 10.07 1.68
C ASP A 341 -1.16 9.10 2.71
N ASN A 342 -1.27 7.83 2.34
CA ASN A 342 -1.62 6.76 3.27
C ASN A 342 -0.41 5.83 3.47
N PRO A 343 0.38 5.99 4.55
CA PRO A 343 1.56 5.17 4.78
C PRO A 343 1.24 3.69 5.02
N LEU A 344 -0.02 3.36 5.25
CA LEU A 344 -0.50 2.01 5.51
C LEU A 344 -1.09 1.33 4.27
N ILE A 345 -1.11 1.97 3.11
CA ILE A 345 -1.84 1.48 1.93
C ILE A 345 -1.44 0.05 1.54
N ASN A 346 -0.15 -0.23 1.46
CA ASN A 346 0.36 -1.57 1.12
C ASN A 346 -0.01 -2.61 2.18
N LEU A 347 0.03 -2.24 3.47
CA LEU A 347 -0.38 -3.10 4.56
C LEU A 347 -1.89 -3.36 4.53
N ILE A 348 -2.70 -2.34 4.23
CA ILE A 348 -4.16 -2.45 4.11
C ILE A 348 -4.52 -3.39 2.96
N LYS A 349 -3.95 -3.18 1.78
CA LYS A 349 -4.17 -4.03 0.59
C LYS A 349 -3.81 -5.50 0.84
N SER A 350 -2.75 -5.75 1.60
CA SER A 350 -2.28 -7.11 1.87
C SER A 350 -2.99 -7.78 3.05
N LYS A 351 -3.32 -7.04 4.10
CA LYS A 351 -3.88 -7.58 5.34
C LYS A 351 -5.42 -7.60 5.35
N TYR A 352 -6.05 -6.58 4.73
CA TYR A 352 -7.49 -6.35 4.76
C TYR A 352 -8.10 -6.38 3.36
N ILE A 353 -7.73 -7.39 2.55
CA ILE A 353 -8.11 -7.51 1.13
C ILE A 353 -9.63 -7.41 0.95
N GLU A 354 -10.40 -8.08 1.78
CA GLU A 354 -11.88 -8.07 1.71
C GLU A 354 -12.43 -6.65 1.96
N ALA A 355 -11.98 -5.99 3.02
CA ALA A 355 -12.36 -4.62 3.33
C ALA A 355 -11.95 -3.64 2.23
N TYR A 356 -10.79 -3.87 1.62
CA TYR A 356 -10.31 -3.08 0.50
C TYR A 356 -11.18 -3.27 -0.75
N ASN A 357 -11.67 -4.47 -1.02
CA ASN A 357 -12.62 -4.72 -2.12
C ASN A 357 -13.94 -3.97 -1.94
N TYR A 358 -14.49 -3.95 -0.72
CA TYR A 358 -15.69 -3.15 -0.44
C TYR A 358 -15.44 -1.66 -0.66
N SER A 359 -14.26 -1.16 -0.28
CA SER A 359 -13.90 0.24 -0.49
C SER A 359 -13.68 0.60 -1.96
N ILE A 360 -13.21 -0.33 -2.79
CA ILE A 360 -13.12 -0.15 -4.24
C ILE A 360 -14.54 0.01 -4.83
N LEU A 361 -15.47 -0.89 -4.49
CA LEU A 361 -16.85 -0.78 -4.97
C LEU A 361 -17.50 0.50 -4.47
N PHE A 362 -17.27 0.87 -3.21
CA PHE A 362 -17.71 2.13 -2.63
C PHE A 362 -17.22 3.33 -3.46
N SER A 363 -15.91 3.39 -3.74
CA SER A 363 -15.30 4.44 -4.57
C SER A 363 -15.85 4.46 -5.99
N LYS A 364 -16.10 3.27 -6.58
CA LYS A 364 -16.70 3.16 -7.91
C LYS A 364 -18.08 3.79 -7.97
N VAL A 365 -18.95 3.52 -7.00
CA VAL A 365 -20.28 4.13 -6.90
C VAL A 365 -20.18 5.65 -6.83
N PHE A 366 -19.25 6.17 -6.01
CA PHE A 366 -19.03 7.62 -5.89
C PHE A 366 -18.55 8.24 -7.19
N LYS A 367 -17.71 7.57 -7.96
CA LYS A 367 -17.23 8.05 -9.26
C LYS A 367 -18.31 8.03 -10.33
N GLU A 368 -19.04 6.91 -10.46
CA GLU A 368 -20.00 6.69 -11.54
C GLU A 368 -21.29 7.48 -11.35
N GLU A 369 -21.76 7.61 -10.11
CA GLU A 369 -23.07 8.20 -9.82
C GLU A 369 -22.98 9.66 -9.32
N TYR A 370 -21.87 10.05 -8.70
CA TYR A 370 -21.71 11.39 -8.12
C TYR A 370 -20.51 12.17 -8.67
N GLY A 371 -19.77 11.61 -9.63
CA GLY A 371 -18.62 12.27 -10.25
C GLY A 371 -17.41 12.47 -9.33
N ILE A 372 -17.43 11.87 -8.13
CA ILE A 372 -16.39 12.03 -7.10
C ILE A 372 -15.33 10.95 -7.28
N SER A 373 -14.12 11.33 -7.71
CA SER A 373 -13.00 10.42 -7.82
C SER A 373 -12.20 10.38 -6.53
N MET A 374 -11.94 9.17 -6.02
CA MET A 374 -11.11 8.91 -4.84
C MET A 374 -9.78 8.32 -5.27
N THR A 375 -8.70 8.71 -4.60
CA THR A 375 -7.37 8.13 -4.84
C THR A 375 -7.24 6.77 -4.17
N GLU A 376 -6.20 6.02 -4.53
CA GLU A 376 -5.88 4.73 -3.90
C GLU A 376 -5.69 4.89 -2.38
N GLU A 377 -5.08 5.99 -1.96
CA GLU A 377 -4.87 6.35 -0.56
C GLU A 377 -6.19 6.58 0.18
N ASP A 378 -7.15 7.28 -0.45
CA ASP A 378 -8.49 7.52 0.13
C ASP A 378 -9.28 6.21 0.24
N ILE A 379 -9.22 5.36 -0.79
CA ILE A 379 -9.82 4.02 -0.77
C ILE A 379 -9.25 3.20 0.40
N GLY A 380 -7.94 3.32 0.67
CA GLY A 380 -7.30 2.69 1.82
C GLY A 380 -7.85 3.18 3.17
N TYR A 381 -8.10 4.48 3.33
CA TYR A 381 -8.72 5.00 4.56
C TYR A 381 -10.16 4.50 4.74
N ILE A 382 -10.94 4.44 3.66
CA ILE A 382 -12.29 3.86 3.67
C ILE A 382 -12.23 2.37 4.04
N ALA A 383 -11.24 1.64 3.52
CA ALA A 383 -11.04 0.23 3.82
C ALA A 383 -10.81 -0.04 5.32
N LEU A 384 -10.18 0.87 6.05
CA LEU A 384 -10.01 0.74 7.50
C LEU A 384 -11.34 0.76 8.25
N HIS A 385 -12.34 1.54 7.79
CA HIS A 385 -13.68 1.52 8.36
C HIS A 385 -14.36 0.17 8.14
N PHE A 386 -14.27 -0.39 6.93
CA PHE A 386 -14.78 -1.73 6.64
C PHE A 386 -14.03 -2.82 7.41
N ALA A 387 -12.68 -2.72 7.50
CA ALA A 387 -11.89 -3.66 8.29
C ALA A 387 -12.30 -3.69 9.75
N ALA A 388 -12.49 -2.50 10.37
CA ALA A 388 -12.98 -2.41 11.75
C ALA A 388 -14.39 -3.00 11.91
N SER A 389 -15.26 -2.88 10.90
CA SER A 389 -16.59 -3.50 10.90
C SER A 389 -16.51 -5.02 10.83
N LEU A 390 -15.65 -5.55 9.95
CA LEU A 390 -15.41 -6.99 9.84
C LEU A 390 -14.83 -7.58 11.13
N GLU A 391 -13.89 -6.89 11.78
CA GLU A 391 -13.35 -7.31 13.09
C GLU A 391 -14.48 -7.37 14.15
N ARG A 392 -15.35 -6.36 14.23
CA ARG A 392 -16.54 -6.39 15.12
C ARG A 392 -17.48 -7.55 14.81
N TYR A 393 -17.70 -7.82 13.52
CA TYR A 393 -18.52 -8.95 13.08
C TYR A 393 -17.93 -10.29 13.54
N ILE A 394 -16.60 -10.47 13.41
CA ILE A 394 -15.89 -11.67 13.89
C ILE A 394 -16.01 -11.80 15.42
N MET A 395 -15.82 -10.70 16.17
CA MET A 395 -15.96 -10.71 17.62
C MET A 395 -17.39 -11.05 18.07
N ASN A 396 -18.39 -10.57 17.37
CA ASN A 396 -19.81 -10.87 17.68
C ASN A 396 -20.21 -12.32 17.32
N ASN A 397 -19.50 -12.95 16.36
CA ASN A 397 -19.68 -14.33 15.94
C ASN A 397 -18.59 -15.27 16.49
N SER A 398 -17.84 -14.85 17.52
CA SER A 398 -16.86 -15.69 18.20
C SER A 398 -17.53 -16.87 18.90
N LEU A 399 -16.82 -18.01 19.01
CA LEU A 399 -17.25 -19.15 19.80
C LEU A 399 -17.44 -18.69 21.26
N LYS A 400 -18.64 -18.84 21.75
CA LYS A 400 -18.94 -18.52 23.15
C LYS A 400 -18.47 -19.66 24.03
N ALA A 401 -17.47 -19.39 24.87
CA ALA A 401 -16.91 -20.40 25.76
C ALA A 401 -17.05 -20.01 27.22
N ILE A 402 -17.14 -21.02 28.07
CA ILE A 402 -16.94 -20.86 29.52
C ILE A 402 -15.65 -21.57 29.94
N ILE A 403 -15.05 -21.08 31.02
CA ILE A 403 -13.91 -21.74 31.66
C ILE A 403 -14.40 -22.43 32.92
N VAL A 404 -14.04 -23.70 33.06
CA VAL A 404 -14.28 -24.48 34.29
C VAL A 404 -12.95 -24.68 35.00
N CYS A 405 -12.78 -24.09 36.17
CA CYS A 405 -11.52 -24.10 36.91
C CYS A 405 -11.73 -24.31 38.41
N SER A 406 -11.00 -25.27 39.01
CA SER A 406 -11.00 -25.53 40.43
C SER A 406 -9.77 -24.98 41.17
N SER A 407 -8.85 -24.32 40.50
CA SER A 407 -7.54 -23.91 41.03
C SER A 407 -7.54 -22.54 41.75
N GLY A 408 -8.72 -21.96 41.99
CA GLY A 408 -8.86 -20.66 42.67
C GLY A 408 -8.98 -19.47 41.73
N VAL A 409 -9.47 -18.32 42.26
CA VAL A 409 -9.86 -17.15 41.47
C VAL A 409 -8.70 -16.54 40.66
N GLY A 410 -7.51 -16.46 41.25
CA GLY A 410 -6.36 -15.87 40.59
C GLY A 410 -5.87 -16.66 39.36
N THR A 411 -5.86 -17.98 39.47
CA THR A 411 -5.46 -18.88 38.35
C THR A 411 -6.50 -18.87 37.24
N ALA A 412 -7.77 -18.86 37.62
CA ALA A 412 -8.89 -18.80 36.69
C ALA A 412 -8.91 -17.49 35.90
N GLU A 413 -8.65 -16.35 36.53
CA GLU A 413 -8.58 -15.06 35.84
C GLU A 413 -7.33 -14.93 34.96
N LEU A 414 -6.19 -15.53 35.38
CA LEU A 414 -4.99 -15.60 34.53
C LEU A 414 -5.25 -16.41 33.25
N LEU A 415 -5.89 -17.58 33.39
CA LEU A 415 -6.25 -18.44 32.27
C LEU A 415 -7.20 -17.72 31.31
N LYS A 416 -8.24 -17.07 31.84
CA LYS A 416 -9.18 -16.24 31.04
C LYS A 416 -8.44 -15.16 30.27
N THR A 417 -7.56 -14.41 30.94
CA THR A 417 -6.78 -13.33 30.31
C THR A 417 -5.89 -13.86 29.17
N ARG A 418 -5.22 -14.99 29.38
CA ARG A 418 -4.37 -15.63 28.37
C ARG A 418 -5.18 -16.10 27.16
N ILE A 419 -6.31 -16.79 27.38
CA ILE A 419 -7.19 -17.25 26.32
C ILE A 419 -7.74 -16.07 25.52
N THR A 420 -8.28 -15.04 26.19
CA THR A 420 -8.84 -13.86 25.54
C THR A 420 -7.79 -13.11 24.71
N LYS A 421 -6.53 -13.02 25.20
CA LYS A 421 -5.45 -12.37 24.47
C LYS A 421 -4.98 -13.15 23.26
N LYS A 422 -4.93 -14.48 23.35
CA LYS A 422 -4.39 -15.36 22.29
C LYS A 422 -5.44 -15.78 21.27
N PHE A 423 -6.68 -15.94 21.67
CA PHE A 423 -7.78 -16.46 20.84
C PHE A 423 -8.88 -15.41 20.67
N GLN A 424 -8.69 -14.49 19.72
CA GLN A 424 -9.64 -13.41 19.44
C GLN A 424 -11.02 -13.91 18.97
N ASN A 425 -11.10 -15.14 18.51
CA ASN A 425 -12.32 -15.81 18.05
C ASN A 425 -13.02 -16.64 19.14
N ILE A 426 -12.62 -16.50 20.41
CA ILE A 426 -13.28 -17.10 21.58
C ILE A 426 -13.74 -15.98 22.53
N ALA A 427 -15.05 -15.91 22.77
CA ALA A 427 -15.64 -15.01 23.76
C ALA A 427 -15.88 -15.76 25.07
N ILE A 428 -15.07 -15.49 26.10
CA ILE A 428 -15.28 -16.10 27.42
C ILE A 428 -16.47 -15.45 28.11
N LYS A 429 -17.57 -16.18 28.27
CA LYS A 429 -18.82 -15.72 28.90
C LYS A 429 -18.79 -15.79 30.43
N GLY A 430 -17.95 -16.65 30.97
CA GLY A 430 -17.81 -16.77 32.44
C GLY A 430 -16.72 -17.75 32.82
N VAL A 431 -16.37 -17.71 34.11
CA VAL A 431 -15.47 -18.68 34.76
C VAL A 431 -16.19 -19.28 35.95
N TYR A 432 -16.27 -20.60 36.00
CA TYR A 432 -17.10 -21.32 36.95
C TYR A 432 -16.35 -22.49 37.61
N PRO A 433 -16.65 -22.83 38.85
CA PRO A 433 -16.17 -24.07 39.45
C PRO A 433 -16.98 -25.26 38.91
N ALA A 434 -16.34 -26.44 38.88
CA ALA A 434 -16.95 -27.64 38.26
C ALA A 434 -18.30 -28.05 38.90
N TYR A 435 -18.47 -27.82 40.19
CA TYR A 435 -19.69 -28.29 40.93
C TYR A 435 -20.98 -27.54 40.56
N ILE A 436 -20.90 -26.36 39.92
CA ILE A 436 -22.10 -25.63 39.49
C ILE A 436 -22.46 -25.87 38.01
N LEU A 437 -21.67 -26.66 37.28
CA LEU A 437 -21.83 -26.84 35.86
C LEU A 437 -23.20 -27.39 35.46
N ASP A 438 -23.74 -28.32 36.29
CA ASP A 438 -25.08 -28.91 36.08
C ASP A 438 -26.22 -27.92 36.27
N SER A 439 -25.97 -26.78 36.93
CA SER A 439 -26.96 -25.74 37.21
C SER A 439 -26.88 -24.56 36.21
N LEU A 440 -25.89 -24.57 35.31
CA LEU A 440 -25.72 -23.52 34.33
C LEU A 440 -26.57 -23.77 33.07
N GLU A 441 -27.17 -22.70 32.59
CA GLU A 441 -27.79 -22.72 31.27
C GLU A 441 -26.72 -22.61 30.18
N LEU A 442 -26.46 -23.74 29.49
CA LEU A 442 -25.40 -23.87 28.46
C LEU A 442 -25.93 -23.74 27.04
N SER A 443 -27.20 -23.36 26.86
CA SER A 443 -27.83 -23.24 25.54
C SER A 443 -27.07 -22.28 24.60
N ASP A 444 -26.53 -21.17 25.14
CA ASP A 444 -25.79 -20.14 24.41
C ASP A 444 -24.25 -20.32 24.49
N ILE A 445 -23.79 -21.50 24.89
CA ILE A 445 -22.35 -21.84 24.99
C ILE A 445 -22.01 -22.85 23.91
N ASP A 446 -20.92 -22.60 23.19
CA ASP A 446 -20.41 -23.48 22.12
C ASP A 446 -19.30 -24.40 22.62
N LEU A 447 -18.51 -23.97 23.61
CA LEU A 447 -17.30 -24.65 24.05
C LEU A 447 -17.09 -24.52 25.57
N ILE A 448 -16.61 -25.58 26.20
CA ILE A 448 -16.18 -25.61 27.60
C ILE A 448 -14.68 -25.84 27.65
N ILE A 449 -13.92 -24.90 28.24
CA ILE A 449 -12.48 -25.05 28.49
C ILE A 449 -12.30 -25.39 29.96
N SER A 450 -11.80 -26.58 30.26
CA SER A 450 -11.73 -27.09 31.63
C SER A 450 -10.31 -27.35 32.09
N THR A 451 -9.98 -26.98 33.33
CA THR A 451 -8.72 -27.35 34.00
C THR A 451 -8.84 -28.62 34.82
N VAL A 452 -10.03 -29.22 34.86
CA VAL A 452 -10.31 -30.46 35.58
C VAL A 452 -10.92 -31.47 34.62
N ASN A 453 -10.69 -32.78 34.88
CA ASN A 453 -11.33 -33.80 34.11
C ASN A 453 -12.84 -33.84 34.44
N LEU A 454 -13.66 -33.69 33.40
CA LEU A 454 -15.13 -33.73 33.47
C LEU A 454 -15.71 -35.06 32.99
N GLU A 455 -14.90 -36.13 32.94
CA GLU A 455 -15.38 -37.49 32.59
C GLU A 455 -16.48 -37.93 33.56
N GLY A 456 -17.65 -38.25 33.00
CA GLY A 456 -18.84 -38.66 33.79
C GLY A 456 -19.91 -37.57 33.93
N VAL A 457 -19.65 -36.36 33.49
CA VAL A 457 -20.68 -35.30 33.39
C VAL A 457 -21.28 -35.43 31.99
N ASN A 458 -22.59 -35.63 31.90
CA ASN A 458 -23.27 -35.75 30.60
C ASN A 458 -23.45 -34.36 29.97
N LEU A 459 -22.40 -33.86 29.30
CA LEU A 459 -22.39 -32.57 28.64
C LEU A 459 -22.63 -32.75 27.13
N GLU A 460 -23.66 -32.13 26.61
CA GLU A 460 -23.89 -32.04 25.15
C GLU A 460 -22.89 -31.14 24.44
N LYS A 461 -22.03 -30.44 25.20
CA LYS A 461 -21.06 -29.46 24.69
C LYS A 461 -19.65 -30.04 24.66
N GLU A 462 -18.88 -29.58 23.70
CA GLU A 462 -17.50 -30.00 23.52
C GLU A 462 -16.61 -29.45 24.64
N VAL A 463 -15.75 -30.29 25.21
CA VAL A 463 -14.88 -29.96 26.35
C VAL A 463 -13.43 -30.10 25.95
N ILE A 464 -12.65 -29.02 26.13
CA ILE A 464 -11.19 -29.05 25.98
C ILE A 464 -10.54 -29.00 27.36
N ASN A 465 -9.78 -30.05 27.68
CA ASN A 465 -9.00 -30.07 28.91
C ASN A 465 -7.65 -29.38 28.72
N VAL A 466 -7.37 -28.39 29.57
CA VAL A 466 -6.14 -27.59 29.56
C VAL A 466 -5.51 -27.50 30.94
N SER A 467 -4.22 -27.26 31.00
CA SER A 467 -3.55 -26.95 32.27
C SER A 467 -3.97 -25.55 32.79
N PRO A 468 -3.96 -25.32 34.12
CA PRO A 468 -4.29 -24.02 34.69
C PRO A 468 -3.42 -22.85 34.20
N LEU A 469 -2.19 -23.14 33.72
CA LEU A 469 -1.24 -22.13 33.23
C LEU A 469 -1.22 -22.00 31.70
N LEU A 470 -2.06 -22.75 31.00
CA LEU A 470 -2.14 -22.75 29.52
C LEU A 470 -0.77 -22.94 28.88
N THR A 471 -0.35 -24.19 28.73
CA THR A 471 0.92 -24.55 28.08
C THR A 471 0.81 -24.40 26.57
N ASP A 472 1.94 -24.43 25.85
CA ASP A 472 1.96 -24.40 24.38
C ASP A 472 1.18 -25.60 23.78
N GLU A 473 1.24 -26.78 24.44
CA GLU A 473 0.46 -27.97 24.08
C GLU A 473 -1.06 -27.74 24.24
N ASP A 474 -1.48 -27.06 25.32
CA ASP A 474 -2.87 -26.70 25.52
C ASP A 474 -3.36 -25.67 24.50
N GLU A 475 -2.47 -24.77 24.12
CA GLU A 475 -2.75 -23.79 23.07
C GLU A 475 -2.90 -24.49 21.70
N GLU A 476 -2.10 -25.51 21.42
CA GLU A 476 -2.27 -26.33 20.23
C GLU A 476 -3.62 -27.07 20.25
N LYS A 477 -4.01 -27.69 21.36
CA LYS A 477 -5.33 -28.33 21.52
C LYS A 477 -6.48 -27.37 21.28
N ILE A 478 -6.44 -26.17 21.88
CA ILE A 478 -7.46 -25.14 21.61
C ILE A 478 -7.41 -24.71 20.15
N ASN A 479 -6.22 -24.48 19.59
CA ASN A 479 -6.05 -24.12 18.19
C ASN A 479 -6.53 -25.21 17.24
N GLU A 480 -6.23 -26.47 17.50
CA GLU A 480 -6.70 -27.60 16.69
C GLU A 480 -8.22 -27.72 16.76
N HIS A 481 -8.79 -27.46 17.93
CA HIS A 481 -10.23 -27.52 18.13
C HIS A 481 -10.96 -26.34 17.48
N VAL A 482 -10.46 -25.12 17.69
CA VAL A 482 -11.01 -23.87 17.13
C VAL A 482 -10.67 -23.70 15.66
N LYS A 483 -9.50 -24.18 15.25
CA LYS A 483 -9.11 -24.30 13.84
C LYS A 483 -9.68 -25.54 13.22
N LYS A 484 -10.34 -26.41 14.08
CA LYS A 484 -10.74 -27.68 13.52
C LYS A 484 -10.88 -27.54 12.05
N GLN A 485 -9.75 -27.87 11.45
CA GLN A 485 -9.73 -28.43 10.13
C GLN A 485 -10.60 -27.72 9.07
N ARG A 486 -11.60 -26.92 9.48
CA ARG A 486 -12.58 -26.32 8.55
C ARG A 486 -12.01 -25.27 7.63
N ASP A 487 -11.14 -24.40 8.13
CA ASP A 487 -10.68 -23.26 7.32
C ASP A 487 -9.54 -23.67 6.37
N TYR A 488 -8.57 -24.47 6.85
CA TYR A 488 -7.48 -24.96 5.99
C TYR A 488 -7.93 -26.08 5.08
N ASP A 489 -8.75 -27.02 5.57
CA ASP A 489 -9.34 -28.08 4.72
C ASP A 489 -10.26 -27.44 3.67
N TYR A 490 -11.02 -26.40 4.05
CA TYR A 490 -11.82 -25.65 3.11
C TYR A 490 -10.95 -25.02 2.01
N LEU A 491 -9.88 -24.29 2.39
CA LEU A 491 -8.96 -23.68 1.42
C LEU A 491 -8.28 -24.74 0.53
N GLN A 492 -7.89 -25.89 1.11
CA GLN A 492 -7.32 -27.00 0.35
C GLN A 492 -8.33 -27.60 -0.64
N ASN A 493 -9.61 -27.68 -0.25
CA ASN A 493 -10.67 -28.22 -1.11
C ASN A 493 -11.03 -27.29 -2.28
N LEU A 494 -10.75 -25.98 -2.17
CA LEU A 494 -10.87 -25.03 -3.29
C LEU A 494 -9.82 -25.25 -4.38
N MET A 495 -8.71 -25.94 -4.07
CA MET A 495 -7.60 -26.19 -4.98
C MET A 495 -7.71 -27.60 -5.55
N SER A 496 -7.71 -27.75 -6.86
CA SER A 496 -7.73 -29.03 -7.56
C SER A 496 -6.54 -29.17 -8.51
N ASP A 497 -6.15 -30.42 -8.81
CA ASP A 497 -5.07 -30.70 -9.77
C ASP A 497 -5.38 -30.13 -11.16
N ASP A 498 -6.65 -30.09 -11.53
CA ASP A 498 -7.11 -29.51 -12.78
C ASP A 498 -6.90 -28.00 -12.89
N LEU A 499 -6.71 -27.31 -11.76
CA LEU A 499 -6.52 -25.87 -11.64
C LEU A 499 -5.12 -25.51 -11.11
N PHE A 500 -4.16 -26.43 -11.26
CA PHE A 500 -2.76 -26.22 -10.91
C PHE A 500 -1.92 -26.09 -12.17
N PHE A 501 -1.55 -24.86 -12.48
CA PHE A 501 -0.80 -24.50 -13.70
C PHE A 501 0.65 -24.23 -13.35
N THR A 502 1.58 -24.95 -13.97
CA THR A 502 3.02 -24.74 -13.77
C THR A 502 3.68 -24.27 -15.06
N ASN A 503 4.84 -23.64 -14.94
CA ASN A 503 5.62 -23.18 -16.08
C ASN A 503 4.88 -22.22 -17.04
N ILE A 504 3.98 -21.38 -16.50
CA ILE A 504 3.28 -20.36 -17.30
C ILE A 504 4.31 -19.40 -17.89
N GLU A 505 4.30 -19.25 -19.21
CA GLU A 505 5.06 -18.23 -19.94
C GLU A 505 4.11 -17.09 -20.31
N ALA A 506 4.31 -15.93 -19.70
CA ALA A 506 3.53 -14.72 -19.94
C ALA A 506 4.39 -13.48 -19.72
N SER A 507 4.01 -12.39 -20.36
CA SER A 507 4.71 -11.10 -20.31
C SER A 507 3.93 -10.03 -19.54
N SER A 508 2.63 -10.23 -19.31
CA SER A 508 1.76 -9.31 -18.58
C SER A 508 0.80 -10.06 -17.66
N LYS A 509 0.20 -9.34 -16.71
CA LYS A 509 -0.80 -9.88 -15.79
C LYS A 509 -2.07 -10.32 -16.51
N GLU A 510 -2.48 -9.57 -17.54
CA GLU A 510 -3.64 -9.89 -18.36
C GLU A 510 -3.45 -11.22 -19.07
N GLU A 511 -2.26 -11.46 -19.64
CA GLU A 511 -1.91 -12.71 -20.31
C GLU A 511 -1.94 -13.90 -19.34
N VAL A 512 -1.44 -13.73 -18.11
CA VAL A 512 -1.53 -14.78 -17.07
C VAL A 512 -2.98 -15.11 -16.73
N ILE A 513 -3.80 -14.08 -16.49
CA ILE A 513 -5.22 -14.26 -16.17
C ILE A 513 -5.92 -14.94 -17.34
N GLU A 514 -5.62 -14.56 -18.57
CA GLU A 514 -6.20 -15.15 -19.77
C GLU A 514 -5.85 -16.63 -19.94
N ILE A 515 -4.58 -17.00 -19.76
CA ILE A 515 -4.13 -18.39 -19.83
C ILE A 515 -4.87 -19.26 -18.80
N MET A 516 -4.95 -18.79 -17.54
CA MET A 516 -5.59 -19.54 -16.47
C MET A 516 -7.11 -19.64 -16.69
N THR A 517 -7.78 -18.53 -17.00
CA THR A 517 -9.24 -18.48 -17.20
C THR A 517 -9.68 -19.24 -18.45
N LYS A 518 -8.90 -19.24 -19.53
CA LYS A 518 -9.20 -20.00 -20.74
C LYS A 518 -9.38 -21.49 -20.43
N THR A 519 -8.46 -22.09 -19.70
CA THR A 519 -8.59 -23.50 -19.28
C THR A 519 -9.78 -23.74 -18.37
N MET A 520 -10.08 -22.78 -17.48
CA MET A 520 -11.25 -22.86 -16.59
C MET A 520 -12.58 -22.80 -17.38
N ILE A 521 -12.63 -21.99 -18.45
CA ILE A 521 -13.79 -21.90 -19.35
C ILE A 521 -13.93 -23.17 -20.20
N GLU A 522 -12.83 -23.65 -20.78
CA GLU A 522 -12.83 -24.91 -21.57
C GLU A 522 -13.31 -26.12 -20.76
N ARG A 523 -13.17 -26.08 -19.42
CA ARG A 523 -13.63 -27.10 -18.48
C ARG A 523 -15.00 -26.80 -17.85
N ASP A 524 -15.69 -25.77 -18.31
CA ASP A 524 -17.01 -25.35 -17.81
C ASP A 524 -17.04 -25.03 -16.30
N ILE A 525 -15.89 -24.54 -15.76
CA ILE A 525 -15.75 -24.16 -14.35
C ILE A 525 -16.19 -22.72 -14.13
N ILE A 526 -15.88 -21.83 -15.09
CA ILE A 526 -16.28 -20.42 -15.09
C ILE A 526 -16.82 -20.00 -16.47
N THR A 527 -17.48 -18.86 -16.52
CA THR A 527 -18.00 -18.26 -17.77
C THR A 527 -17.06 -17.19 -18.32
N GLU A 528 -17.24 -16.78 -19.57
CA GLU A 528 -16.56 -15.58 -20.13
C GLU A 528 -16.88 -14.32 -19.33
N GLU A 529 -18.11 -14.19 -18.83
CA GLU A 529 -18.49 -13.06 -17.97
C GLU A 529 -17.69 -13.04 -16.66
N THR A 530 -17.46 -14.21 -16.05
CA THR A 530 -16.61 -14.33 -14.85
C THR A 530 -15.18 -13.89 -15.15
N LYS A 531 -14.62 -14.24 -16.31
CA LYS A 531 -13.29 -13.78 -16.75
C LYS A 531 -13.25 -12.25 -16.87
N GLU A 532 -14.25 -11.64 -17.50
CA GLU A 532 -14.34 -10.19 -17.61
C GLU A 532 -14.42 -9.50 -16.25
N GLN A 533 -15.14 -10.07 -15.30
CA GLN A 533 -15.21 -9.57 -13.92
C GLN A 533 -13.85 -9.60 -13.23
N ILE A 534 -13.05 -10.67 -13.40
CA ILE A 534 -11.69 -10.78 -12.86
C ILE A 534 -10.79 -9.68 -13.46
N LEU A 535 -10.81 -9.51 -14.79
CA LEU A 535 -10.01 -8.50 -15.47
C LEU A 535 -10.41 -7.08 -15.04
N LYS A 536 -11.69 -6.77 -14.99
CA LYS A 536 -12.20 -5.47 -14.49
C LYS A 536 -11.78 -5.22 -13.04
N ARG A 537 -11.82 -6.27 -12.19
CA ARG A 537 -11.38 -6.15 -10.79
C ARG A 537 -9.88 -5.83 -10.71
N GLU A 538 -9.07 -6.46 -11.54
CA GLU A 538 -7.62 -6.25 -11.60
C GLU A 538 -7.26 -4.85 -12.14
N GLU A 539 -8.02 -4.34 -13.12
CA GLU A 539 -7.87 -2.98 -13.66
C GLU A 539 -8.19 -1.90 -12.62
N MET A 540 -9.19 -2.13 -11.75
CA MET A 540 -9.58 -1.17 -10.71
C MET A 540 -8.48 -0.97 -9.66
N SER A 541 -7.78 -2.02 -9.29
CA SER A 541 -6.63 -1.99 -8.39
C SER A 541 -5.90 -3.32 -8.45
N SER A 542 -4.57 -3.26 -8.58
CA SER A 542 -3.72 -4.43 -8.64
C SER A 542 -3.87 -5.34 -7.42
N THR A 543 -3.95 -6.63 -7.66
CA THR A 543 -4.07 -7.66 -6.61
C THR A 543 -2.73 -8.27 -6.19
N GLU A 544 -1.61 -7.67 -6.61
CA GLU A 544 -0.30 -8.10 -6.13
C GLU A 544 -0.16 -7.88 -4.63
N ILE A 545 0.42 -8.85 -3.96
CA ILE A 545 0.82 -8.77 -2.56
C ILE A 545 2.33 -8.91 -2.47
N THR A 546 2.92 -8.55 -1.34
CA THR A 546 4.35 -8.70 -1.13
C THR A 546 4.81 -10.15 -1.34
N ASN A 547 6.09 -10.36 -1.73
CA ASN A 547 6.73 -11.68 -1.82
C ASN A 547 6.36 -12.51 -3.06
N LEU A 548 6.35 -11.92 -4.24
CA LEU A 548 6.18 -12.60 -5.52
C LEU A 548 4.79 -13.25 -5.74
N VAL A 549 3.75 -12.75 -5.09
CA VAL A 549 2.41 -13.33 -5.14
C VAL A 549 1.37 -12.31 -5.59
N ALA A 550 0.43 -12.72 -6.46
CA ALA A 550 -0.79 -11.98 -6.77
C ALA A 550 -2.02 -12.87 -6.51
N ILE A 551 -3.16 -12.21 -6.20
CA ILE A 551 -4.42 -12.88 -5.92
C ILE A 551 -5.55 -12.25 -6.78
N PRO A 552 -5.50 -12.37 -8.11
CA PRO A 552 -6.63 -11.93 -8.93
C PRO A 552 -7.88 -12.74 -8.61
N HIS A 553 -9.02 -12.05 -8.47
CA HIS A 553 -10.24 -12.72 -8.02
C HIS A 553 -11.50 -11.97 -8.46
N CYS A 554 -12.60 -12.69 -8.49
CA CYS A 554 -13.93 -12.12 -8.50
C CYS A 554 -14.84 -12.82 -7.47
N ILE A 555 -15.94 -12.15 -7.16
CA ILE A 555 -17.00 -12.69 -6.33
C ILE A 555 -18.21 -12.81 -7.25
N ALA A 556 -18.52 -14.03 -7.69
CA ALA A 556 -19.54 -14.30 -8.69
C ALA A 556 -20.72 -15.04 -8.06
N LYS A 557 -21.93 -14.44 -8.15
CA LYS A 557 -23.17 -15.07 -7.65
C LYS A 557 -23.66 -16.22 -8.52
N GLU A 558 -23.20 -16.28 -9.76
CA GLU A 558 -23.68 -17.26 -10.75
C GLU A 558 -22.86 -18.56 -10.75
N ASN A 559 -21.70 -18.57 -10.15
CA ASN A 559 -20.88 -19.78 -10.04
C ASN A 559 -21.37 -20.67 -8.89
N LYS A 560 -21.87 -21.86 -9.26
CA LYS A 560 -22.34 -22.87 -8.29
C LYS A 560 -21.26 -23.38 -7.33
N ASN A 561 -19.98 -23.21 -7.64
CA ASN A 561 -18.87 -23.69 -6.82
C ASN A 561 -17.75 -22.64 -6.71
N SER A 562 -17.29 -22.41 -5.50
CA SER A 562 -16.08 -21.62 -5.25
C SER A 562 -14.85 -22.43 -5.65
N VAL A 563 -13.89 -21.81 -6.34
CA VAL A 563 -12.66 -22.44 -6.80
C VAL A 563 -11.46 -21.51 -6.61
N LEU A 564 -10.29 -22.10 -6.43
CA LEU A 564 -9.01 -21.40 -6.33
C LEU A 564 -7.99 -22.09 -7.25
N ALA A 565 -7.71 -21.44 -8.37
CA ALA A 565 -6.67 -21.88 -9.29
C ALA A 565 -5.30 -21.33 -8.87
N ILE A 566 -4.25 -22.10 -9.11
CA ILE A 566 -2.87 -21.74 -8.79
C ILE A 566 -2.06 -21.70 -10.07
N GLY A 567 -1.41 -20.59 -10.34
CA GLY A 567 -0.49 -20.41 -11.46
C GLY A 567 0.93 -20.18 -10.98
N ILE A 568 1.89 -20.96 -11.46
CA ILE A 568 3.32 -20.77 -11.24
C ILE A 568 3.96 -20.34 -12.55
N LEU A 569 4.52 -19.13 -12.58
CA LEU A 569 5.16 -18.58 -13.75
C LEU A 569 6.59 -19.12 -13.86
N LYS A 570 7.02 -19.41 -15.07
CA LYS A 570 8.40 -19.86 -15.39
C LYS A 570 9.44 -18.82 -14.97
N ARG A 571 9.11 -17.52 -15.10
CA ARG A 571 9.91 -16.39 -14.64
C ARG A 571 9.01 -15.35 -13.99
N PRO A 572 9.52 -14.61 -12.98
CA PRO A 572 8.75 -13.51 -12.41
C PRO A 572 8.46 -12.44 -13.49
N ILE A 573 7.25 -11.90 -13.47
CA ILE A 573 6.87 -10.76 -14.32
C ILE A 573 6.54 -9.55 -13.45
N MET A 574 6.66 -8.35 -13.99
CA MET A 574 6.10 -7.15 -13.34
C MET A 574 4.59 -7.19 -13.43
N TRP A 575 3.92 -7.25 -12.27
CA TRP A 575 2.46 -7.30 -12.22
C TRP A 575 1.85 -5.89 -12.31
N ASP A 576 2.24 -5.02 -11.42
CA ASP A 576 2.03 -3.57 -11.44
C ASP A 576 3.28 -2.89 -10.85
N LYS A 577 3.44 -2.91 -9.53
CA LYS A 577 4.59 -2.31 -8.81
C LYS A 577 5.63 -3.34 -8.38
N SER A 578 5.24 -4.62 -8.29
CA SER A 578 6.09 -5.70 -7.78
C SER A 578 6.21 -6.86 -8.76
N GLN A 579 7.25 -7.67 -8.59
CA GLN A 579 7.39 -8.92 -9.33
C GLN A 579 6.48 -10.00 -8.75
N VAL A 580 5.81 -10.75 -9.62
CA VAL A 580 4.94 -11.88 -9.27
C VAL A 580 5.40 -13.13 -9.98
N GLN A 581 5.41 -14.25 -9.28
CA GLN A 581 5.73 -15.57 -9.82
C GLN A 581 4.70 -16.65 -9.43
N ILE A 582 3.92 -16.44 -8.34
CA ILE A 582 2.79 -17.30 -7.99
C ILE A 582 1.51 -16.47 -8.06
N VAL A 583 0.50 -17.03 -8.71
CA VAL A 583 -0.82 -16.41 -8.85
C VAL A 583 -1.88 -17.32 -8.27
N PHE A 584 -2.66 -16.82 -7.31
CA PHE A 584 -3.85 -17.49 -6.79
C PHE A 584 -5.09 -16.83 -7.40
N LEU A 585 -5.68 -17.43 -8.41
CA LEU A 585 -6.87 -16.90 -9.08
C LEU A 585 -8.12 -17.49 -8.43
N GLY A 586 -8.88 -16.63 -7.74
CA GLY A 586 -10.06 -17.03 -6.97
C GLY A 586 -11.38 -16.65 -7.64
N VAL A 587 -12.31 -17.60 -7.74
CA VAL A 587 -13.72 -17.33 -8.05
C VAL A 587 -14.54 -17.84 -6.87
N LEU A 588 -15.13 -16.91 -6.10
CA LEU A 588 -15.70 -17.22 -4.80
C LEU A 588 -17.19 -16.85 -4.74
N ASP A 589 -18.02 -17.76 -4.23
CA ASP A 589 -19.43 -17.51 -3.96
C ASP A 589 -19.59 -16.65 -2.69
N PRO A 590 -20.23 -15.48 -2.75
CA PRO A 590 -20.41 -14.60 -1.60
C PRO A 590 -21.29 -15.18 -0.50
N GLN A 591 -22.14 -16.16 -0.80
CA GLN A 591 -23.03 -16.79 0.17
C GLN A 591 -22.29 -17.78 1.09
N VAL A 592 -21.11 -18.25 0.68
CA VAL A 592 -20.30 -19.16 1.48
C VAL A 592 -19.45 -18.39 2.49
N LYS A 593 -19.80 -18.46 3.77
CA LYS A 593 -19.12 -17.71 4.86
C LYS A 593 -17.61 -17.93 4.93
N GLN A 594 -17.14 -19.15 4.61
CA GLN A 594 -15.72 -19.51 4.60
C GLN A 594 -14.93 -18.72 3.55
N ASN A 595 -15.54 -18.32 2.43
CA ASN A 595 -14.91 -17.57 1.35
C ASN A 595 -14.34 -16.23 1.84
N ARG A 596 -14.98 -15.61 2.83
CA ARG A 596 -14.53 -14.35 3.42
C ARG A 596 -13.12 -14.40 4.04
N LYS A 597 -12.66 -15.62 4.38
CA LYS A 597 -11.33 -15.82 5.00
C LYS A 597 -10.25 -16.23 4.01
N VAL A 598 -10.61 -16.67 2.79
CA VAL A 598 -9.70 -17.24 1.80
C VAL A 598 -8.49 -16.33 1.56
N PHE A 599 -8.72 -15.04 1.28
CA PHE A 599 -7.66 -14.09 0.97
C PHE A 599 -6.74 -13.82 2.17
N SER A 600 -7.32 -13.65 3.36
CA SER A 600 -6.53 -13.44 4.59
C SER A 600 -5.71 -14.68 4.97
N MET A 601 -6.20 -15.88 4.66
CA MET A 601 -5.45 -17.12 4.84
C MET A 601 -4.31 -17.24 3.85
N LEU A 602 -4.56 -16.97 2.57
CA LEU A 602 -3.52 -16.95 1.53
C LEU A 602 -2.41 -15.96 1.90
N TYR A 603 -2.77 -14.74 2.31
CA TYR A 603 -1.78 -13.76 2.75
C TYR A 603 -0.91 -14.27 3.90
N LYS A 604 -1.52 -14.89 4.95
CA LYS A 604 -0.77 -15.46 6.08
C LYS A 604 0.18 -16.57 5.64
N LEU A 605 -0.28 -17.44 4.74
CA LEU A 605 0.49 -18.59 4.23
C LEU A 605 1.66 -18.16 3.34
N THR A 606 1.53 -17.04 2.62
CA THR A 606 2.52 -16.53 1.66
C THR A 606 3.43 -15.43 2.22
N LYS A 607 3.31 -15.09 3.49
CA LYS A 607 4.06 -13.99 4.12
C LYS A 607 5.59 -14.18 4.11
N LYS A 608 6.08 -15.42 4.12
CA LYS A 608 7.53 -15.73 4.20
C LYS A 608 8.11 -15.88 2.80
N VAL A 609 9.06 -15.03 2.42
CA VAL A 609 9.73 -15.02 1.10
C VAL A 609 10.40 -16.36 0.78
N ASP A 610 11.10 -16.95 1.76
CA ASP A 610 11.82 -18.22 1.55
C ASP A 610 10.84 -19.35 1.22
N LYS A 611 9.66 -19.35 1.83
CA LYS A 611 8.60 -20.31 1.52
C LYS A 611 8.10 -20.17 0.08
N ILE A 612 7.93 -18.94 -0.41
CA ILE A 612 7.52 -18.68 -1.79
C ILE A 612 8.58 -19.19 -2.77
N LYS A 613 9.86 -18.96 -2.49
CA LYS A 613 10.97 -19.47 -3.32
C LYS A 613 11.01 -21.01 -3.39
N GLU A 614 10.58 -21.71 -2.34
CA GLU A 614 10.42 -23.16 -2.39
C GLU A 614 9.21 -23.56 -3.24
N LEU A 615 8.09 -22.85 -3.09
CA LEU A 615 6.82 -23.17 -3.77
C LEU A 615 6.90 -22.99 -5.29
N VAL A 616 7.66 -22.04 -5.80
CA VAL A 616 7.81 -21.79 -7.26
C VAL A 616 8.48 -22.94 -8.02
N ASN A 617 9.17 -23.85 -7.32
CA ASN A 617 9.85 -25.00 -7.93
C ASN A 617 9.04 -26.30 -7.83
N ILE A 618 7.79 -26.23 -7.41
CA ILE A 618 6.94 -27.40 -7.22
C ILE A 618 5.98 -27.54 -8.40
N ASP A 619 5.95 -28.73 -9.00
CA ASP A 619 5.14 -29.07 -10.17
C ASP A 619 3.97 -30.03 -9.85
N GLU A 620 3.82 -30.45 -8.57
CA GLU A 620 2.76 -31.33 -8.09
C GLU A 620 1.93 -30.67 -7.01
N LEU A 621 0.61 -30.59 -7.17
CA LEU A 621 -0.31 -29.91 -6.25
C LEU A 621 -0.28 -30.52 -4.84
N SER A 622 -0.18 -31.82 -4.72
CA SER A 622 -0.14 -32.53 -3.43
C SER A 622 1.07 -32.05 -2.60
N TYR A 623 2.23 -31.92 -3.24
CA TYR A 623 3.45 -31.44 -2.60
C TYR A 623 3.41 -29.92 -2.35
N PHE A 624 2.83 -29.16 -3.28
CA PHE A 624 2.59 -27.73 -3.11
C PHE A 624 1.70 -27.47 -1.88
N LYS A 625 0.56 -28.14 -1.77
CA LYS A 625 -0.31 -28.05 -0.59
C LYS A 625 0.45 -28.37 0.69
N LYS A 626 1.17 -29.50 0.73
CA LYS A 626 1.97 -29.90 1.90
C LYS A 626 2.97 -28.84 2.33
N LYS A 627 3.59 -28.13 1.40
CA LYS A 627 4.54 -27.04 1.69
C LYS A 627 3.83 -25.73 2.04
N LEU A 628 2.71 -25.42 1.38
CA LEU A 628 1.94 -24.19 1.63
C LEU A 628 1.30 -24.19 3.02
N PHE A 629 0.83 -25.31 3.53
CA PHE A 629 0.11 -25.43 4.81
C PHE A 629 1.00 -25.81 6.00
N LYS A 630 2.31 -26.04 5.77
CA LYS A 630 3.33 -26.09 6.82
C LYS A 630 3.75 -24.66 7.21
#